data_b6a965472b1a3f92df2fc0595a1bd89f
#
_entry.id   b6a965472b1a3f92df2fc0595a1bd89f
#
_cell.length_a   1.000
_cell.length_b   1.000
_cell.length_c   1.000
_cell.angle_alpha   90.00
_cell.angle_beta   90.00
_cell.angle_gamma   90.00
#
_symmetry.space_group_name_H-M   'P 1'
#
loop_
_entity.id
_entity.type
_entity.pdbx_description
1 polymer ?
#
loop_
_entity_poly.entity_id
_entity_poly.type
_entity_poly.pdbx_seq_one_letter_code
_entity_poly.pdbx_strand_id
1 'polypeptide(L)' 'MDISYNKLFKLLIDRGLKKTEFAKQVGIGGNTLAKLSKNETVSMDSVVRICRYLKCDVGDIMEILPADDDQQ' A
#
# COMPACT_ATOMS: atom_id res chain seq x y z
N MET A 1 3.23 -10.89 8.63
CA MET A 1 2.61 -11.06 7.30
C MET A 1 3.64 -10.78 6.23
N ASP A 2 3.68 -11.58 5.20
CA ASP A 2 4.74 -11.50 4.20
C ASP A 2 4.40 -10.54 3.07
N ILE A 3 3.89 -9.40 3.42
CA ILE A 3 3.50 -8.35 2.49
C ILE A 3 4.23 -7.07 2.87
N SER A 4 4.65 -6.31 1.86
CA SER A 4 5.25 -5.01 2.10
C SER A 4 4.58 -3.96 1.22
N TYR A 5 4.28 -2.81 1.81
CA TYR A 5 3.78 -1.64 1.08
C TYR A 5 4.83 -0.54 1.01
N ASN A 6 6.09 -0.91 1.21
CA ASN A 6 7.17 0.08 1.18
C ASN A 6 7.20 0.85 -0.14
N LYS A 7 6.91 0.17 -1.23
CA LYS A 7 6.86 0.82 -2.55
C LYS A 7 5.80 1.91 -2.59
N LEU A 8 4.65 1.68 -1.97
CA LEU A 8 3.60 2.68 -1.91
C LEU A 8 4.07 3.94 -1.20
N PHE A 9 4.65 3.78 -0.02
CA PHE A 9 5.08 4.94 0.77
C PHE A 9 6.24 5.67 0.11
N LYS A 10 7.12 4.94 -0.55
CA LYS A 10 8.19 5.56 -1.32
C LYS A 10 7.62 6.38 -2.47
N LEU A 11 6.61 5.83 -3.15
CA LEU A 11 5.96 6.53 -4.24
C LEU A 11 5.27 7.81 -3.76
N LEU A 12 4.64 7.76 -2.59
CA LEU A 12 4.02 8.95 -2.00
C LEU A 12 5.06 10.02 -1.72
N ILE A 13 6.20 9.62 -1.18
CA ILE A 13 7.30 10.56 -0.92
C ILE A 13 7.78 11.18 -2.22
N ASP A 14 7.98 10.35 -3.25
CA ASP A 14 8.45 10.82 -4.55
C ASP A 14 7.49 11.83 -5.18
N ARG A 15 6.20 11.68 -4.91
CA ARG A 15 5.17 12.58 -5.44
C ARG A 15 4.84 13.73 -4.51
N GLY A 16 5.49 13.80 -3.35
CA GLY A 16 5.24 14.85 -2.39
C GLY A 16 3.88 14.78 -1.73
N LEU A 17 3.32 13.59 -1.60
CA LEU A 17 2.01 13.39 -1.02
C LEU A 17 2.13 12.97 0.45
N LYS A 18 1.36 13.62 1.31
CA LYS A 18 1.26 13.22 2.71
C LYS A 18 0.29 12.05 2.83
N LYS A 19 0.57 11.15 3.78
CA LYS A 19 -0.26 9.96 3.97
C LYS A 19 -1.73 10.32 4.21
N THR A 20 -1.98 11.30 5.06
CA THR A 20 -3.35 11.69 5.39
C THR A 20 -4.06 12.32 4.19
N GLU A 21 -3.37 13.15 3.44
CA GLU A 21 -3.92 13.74 2.22
C GLU A 21 -4.22 12.66 1.20
N PHE A 22 -3.30 11.74 1.03
CA PHE A 22 -3.47 10.62 0.11
C PHE A 22 -4.72 9.80 0.48
N ALA A 23 -4.87 9.47 1.76
CA ALA A 23 -6.02 8.67 2.22
C ALA A 23 -7.34 9.38 1.92
N LYS A 24 -7.38 10.68 2.14
CA LYS A 24 -8.56 11.50 1.84
C LYS A 24 -8.89 11.48 0.35
N GLN A 25 -7.88 11.70 -0.47
CA GLN A 25 -8.08 11.80 -1.92
C GLN A 25 -8.54 10.47 -2.49
N VAL A 26 -8.00 9.37 -2.00
CA VAL A 26 -8.35 8.03 -2.46
C VAL A 26 -9.70 7.58 -1.91
N GLY A 27 -10.07 8.08 -0.75
CA GLY A 27 -11.31 7.69 -0.09
C GLY A 27 -11.17 6.46 0.77
N ILE A 28 -9.98 6.22 1.32
CA ILE A 28 -9.79 5.14 2.28
C ILE A 28 -9.80 5.70 3.69
N GLY A 29 -10.27 4.89 4.63
CA GLY A 29 -10.35 5.31 6.01
C GLY A 29 -9.03 5.22 6.74
N GLY A 30 -9.02 5.80 7.95
CA GLY A 30 -7.82 5.74 8.80
C GLY A 30 -7.42 4.33 9.16
N ASN A 31 -8.39 3.43 9.32
CA ASN A 31 -8.08 2.03 9.61
C ASN A 31 -7.30 1.36 8.48
N THR A 32 -7.70 1.64 7.25
CA THR A 32 -7.00 1.09 6.08
C THR A 32 -5.59 1.66 5.99
N LEU A 33 -5.45 2.95 6.21
CA LEU A 33 -4.15 3.59 6.20
C LEU A 33 -3.23 2.99 7.28
N ALA A 34 -3.78 2.75 8.47
CA ALA A 34 -3.02 2.14 9.56
C ALA A 34 -2.55 0.73 9.18
N LYS A 35 -3.42 -0.04 8.53
CA LYS A 35 -3.06 -1.39 8.09
C LYS A 35 -1.94 -1.36 7.05
N LEU A 36 -2.00 -0.41 6.12
CA LEU A 36 -0.94 -0.24 5.14
C LEU A 36 0.39 0.06 5.83
N SER A 37 0.36 0.90 6.86
CA SER A 37 1.56 1.26 7.61
C SER A 37 2.15 0.07 8.37
N LYS A 38 1.32 -0.90 8.72
CA LYS A 38 1.74 -2.10 9.44
C LYS A 38 1.97 -3.29 8.54
N ASN A 39 1.87 -3.11 7.24
CA ASN A 39 1.99 -4.20 6.27
C ASN A 39 0.97 -5.30 6.49
N GLU A 40 -0.24 -4.92 6.86
CA GLU A 40 -1.35 -5.85 7.03
C GLU A 40 -2.20 -5.89 5.77
N THR A 41 -3.04 -6.91 5.66
CA THR A 41 -3.90 -7.04 4.48
C THR A 41 -4.98 -5.97 4.47
N VAL A 42 -5.31 -5.52 3.26
CA VAL A 42 -6.42 -4.59 3.04
C VAL A 42 -7.29 -5.16 1.92
N SER A 43 -8.47 -4.61 1.76
CA SER A 43 -9.39 -5.11 0.74
C SER A 43 -8.85 -4.80 -0.67
N MET A 44 -9.21 -5.65 -1.61
CA MET A 44 -8.83 -5.41 -3.01
C MET A 44 -9.48 -4.13 -3.52
N ASP A 45 -10.66 -3.78 -3.02
CA ASP A 45 -11.29 -2.52 -3.39
C ASP A 45 -10.38 -1.34 -3.04
N SER A 46 -9.77 -1.37 -1.87
CA SER A 46 -8.81 -0.33 -1.47
C SER A 46 -7.60 -0.31 -2.39
N VAL A 47 -7.07 -1.48 -2.74
CA VAL A 47 -5.93 -1.59 -3.63
C VAL A 47 -6.26 -0.99 -5.00
N VAL A 48 -7.44 -1.30 -5.53
CA VAL A 48 -7.88 -0.77 -6.82
C VAL A 48 -7.97 0.75 -6.79
N ARG A 49 -8.56 1.28 -5.71
CA ARG A 49 -8.70 2.74 -5.57
C ARG A 49 -7.34 3.43 -5.53
N ILE A 50 -6.41 2.85 -4.78
CA ILE A 50 -5.05 3.39 -4.67
C ILE A 50 -4.38 3.40 -6.05
N CYS A 51 -4.43 2.27 -6.75
CA CYS A 51 -3.79 2.16 -8.04
C CYS A 51 -4.39 3.12 -9.07
N ARG A 52 -5.70 3.29 -9.04
CA ARG A 52 -6.36 4.22 -9.95
C ARG A 52 -5.97 5.66 -9.65
N TYR A 53 -5.88 6.00 -8.38
CA TYR A 53 -5.50 7.35 -8.00
C TYR A 53 -4.07 7.67 -8.41
N LEU A 54 -3.16 6.73 -8.17
CA LEU A 54 -1.75 6.92 -8.49
C LEU A 54 -1.40 6.57 -9.93
N LYS A 55 -2.37 6.02 -10.68
CA LYS A 55 -2.20 5.61 -12.07
C LYS A 55 -1.06 4.63 -12.23
N CYS A 56 -1.12 3.58 -11.43
CA CYS A 56 -0.09 2.55 -11.41
C CYS A 56 -0.73 1.19 -11.21
N ASP A 57 0.08 0.15 -11.13
CA ASP A 57 -0.39 -1.21 -10.95
C ASP A 57 -0.04 -1.72 -9.56
N VAL A 58 -0.57 -2.88 -9.21
CA VAL A 58 -0.38 -3.49 -7.89
C VAL A 58 1.11 -3.63 -7.56
N GLY A 59 1.90 -4.10 -8.52
CA GLY A 59 3.33 -4.29 -8.29
C GLY A 59 4.10 -3.02 -8.01
N ASP A 60 3.49 -1.86 -8.29
CA ASP A 60 4.12 -0.57 -8.02
C ASP A 60 3.91 -0.11 -6.59
N ILE A 61 2.97 -0.72 -5.87
CA ILE A 61 2.63 -0.28 -4.51
C ILE A 61 2.86 -1.34 -3.46
N MET A 62 2.97 -2.61 -3.85
CA MET A 62 3.15 -3.67 -2.86
C MET A 62 3.94 -4.83 -3.45
N GLU A 63 4.43 -5.68 -2.56
CA GLU A 63 5.12 -6.88 -2.98
C GLU A 63 4.92 -7.97 -1.95
N ILE A 64 5.03 -9.21 -2.38
CA ILE A 64 4.97 -10.37 -1.51
C ILE A 64 6.41 -10.73 -1.16
N LEU A 65 6.71 -10.78 0.12
CA LEU A 65 8.05 -11.10 0.59
C LEU A 65 8.22 -12.60 0.69
N PRO A 66 9.44 -13.12 0.47
CA PRO A 66 9.67 -14.54 0.67
C PRO A 66 9.48 -14.94 2.12
N ALA A 67 8.93 -16.12 2.35
CA ALA A 67 8.77 -16.62 3.71
C ALA A 67 10.13 -17.00 4.28
N ASP A 68 10.30 -16.76 5.58
CA ASP A 68 11.56 -17.06 6.25
C ASP A 68 11.90 -18.54 6.25
N ASP A 69 10.89 -19.38 6.33
CA ASP A 69 11.08 -20.82 6.39
C ASP A 69 10.94 -21.47 5.03
N ASP A 70 11.06 -20.70 4.00
CA ASP A 70 10.84 -21.14 2.65
C ASP A 70 11.86 -22.14 2.18
N GLN A 71 12.95 -22.16 2.83
CA GLN A 71 14.08 -22.98 2.44
C GLN A 71 13.87 -24.45 2.73
N GLN A 72 12.86 -24.80 3.44
CA GLN A 72 12.67 -26.21 3.73
C GLN A 72 12.03 -26.96 2.58
#